data_b73e7185696d53ef8dca4772549cc274
#
_entry.id   b73e7185696d53ef8dca4772549cc274
#
_cell.length_a   1.000
_cell.length_b   1.000
_cell.length_c   1.000
_cell.angle_alpha   90.00
_cell.angle_beta   90.00
_cell.angle_gamma   90.00
#
_symmetry.space_group_name_H-M   'P 1'
#
loop_
_entity.id
_entity.type
_entity.pdbx_description
1 polymer ?
#
loop_
_entity_poly.entity_id
_entity_poly.type
_entity_poly.pdbx_seq_one_letter_code
_entity_poly.pdbx_strand_id
1 'polypeptide(L)'
;MENMESPVIFDTIATHCGHYIGTMTLNDPKALNALSVDMCKLMSQQLSDWANDNNIVAILLKGSGDKAFCAGGNIRKLYDSMIDTPPQVPMQQPNPYGVEFFENEYSLYRQMHFYPKPIILWGNGIVMGGGMGLMAMCSHRIVTETTRF
;
A
#
# COMPACT_ATOMS: atom_id res chain seq x y z
N MET A 1 -24.89 -7.73 -7.42
CA MET A 1 -23.84 -6.71 -7.14
C MET A 1 -22.97 -7.27 -6.02
N GLU A 2 -21.79 -7.75 -6.36
CA GLU A 2 -20.82 -8.11 -5.34
C GLU A 2 -20.50 -6.85 -4.54
N ASN A 3 -20.69 -6.94 -3.23
CA ASN A 3 -20.28 -5.91 -2.30
C ASN A 3 -18.75 -5.91 -2.31
N MET A 4 -18.13 -5.12 -3.21
CA MET A 4 -16.67 -5.03 -3.26
C MET A 4 -16.22 -4.34 -1.97
N GLU A 5 -15.69 -5.13 -1.04
CA GLU A 5 -15.02 -4.59 0.13
C GLU A 5 -13.89 -3.67 -0.31
N SER A 6 -13.66 -2.60 0.46
CA SER A 6 -12.57 -1.65 0.16
C SER A 6 -11.24 -2.39 0.01
N PRO A 7 -10.41 -2.05 -1.00
CA PRO A 7 -9.11 -2.68 -1.18
C PRO A 7 -8.09 -2.31 -0.08
N VAL A 8 -8.40 -1.33 0.77
CA VAL A 8 -7.69 -1.02 2.01
C VAL A 8 -8.71 -0.81 3.11
N ILE A 9 -8.53 -1.52 4.22
CA ILE A 9 -9.37 -1.36 5.41
C ILE A 9 -8.64 -0.47 6.41
N PHE A 10 -9.34 0.52 6.94
CA PHE A 10 -8.84 1.42 7.97
C PHE A 10 -9.61 1.21 9.26
N ASP A 11 -8.89 1.15 10.38
CA ASP A 11 -9.45 1.00 11.70
C ASP A 11 -8.51 1.62 12.75
N THR A 12 -8.88 1.58 14.03
CA THR A 12 -8.06 2.10 15.12
C THR A 12 -8.02 1.13 16.29
N ILE A 13 -6.86 1.05 16.94
CA ILE A 13 -6.67 0.29 18.18
C ILE A 13 -6.47 1.28 19.32
N ALA A 14 -7.33 1.19 20.35
CA ALA A 14 -7.19 2.01 21.55
C ALA A 14 -5.95 1.61 22.35
N THR A 15 -5.23 2.61 22.88
CA THR A 15 -4.10 2.40 23.77
C THR A 15 -4.49 2.69 25.23
N HIS A 16 -3.69 2.21 26.16
CA HIS A 16 -3.93 2.47 27.59
C HIS A 16 -3.78 3.94 27.99
N CYS A 17 -3.09 4.75 27.19
CA CYS A 17 -2.86 6.17 27.48
C CYS A 17 -3.93 7.09 26.85
N GLY A 18 -5.01 6.56 26.33
CA GLY A 18 -6.13 7.33 25.77
C GLY A 18 -5.92 7.82 24.34
N HIS A 19 -4.90 7.32 23.64
CA HIS A 19 -4.65 7.56 22.22
C HIS A 19 -4.98 6.32 21.40
N TYR A 20 -4.78 6.39 20.09
CA TYR A 20 -5.06 5.30 19.15
C TYR A 20 -3.87 5.03 18.23
N ILE A 21 -3.77 3.78 17.81
CA ILE A 21 -2.93 3.37 16.67
C ILE A 21 -3.86 3.21 15.48
N GLY A 22 -3.60 3.96 14.40
CA GLY A 22 -4.29 3.76 13.14
C GLY A 22 -3.84 2.46 12.48
N THR A 23 -4.76 1.65 11.98
CA THR A 23 -4.42 0.41 11.25
C THR A 23 -4.82 0.54 9.79
N MET A 24 -3.89 0.19 8.90
CA MET A 24 -4.11 0.03 7.46
C MET A 24 -3.93 -1.43 7.09
N THR A 25 -4.96 -2.04 6.52
CA THR A 25 -4.88 -3.42 6.05
C THR A 25 -5.08 -3.45 4.54
N LEU A 26 -4.04 -3.84 3.78
CA LEU A 26 -4.19 -4.14 2.36
C LEU A 26 -5.15 -5.33 2.22
N ASN A 27 -6.20 -5.20 1.42
CA ASN A 27 -7.33 -6.14 1.44
C ASN A 27 -7.68 -6.67 0.05
N ASP A 28 -6.71 -7.27 -0.59
CA ASP A 28 -6.90 -8.07 -1.81
C ASP A 28 -6.07 -9.37 -1.73
N PRO A 29 -6.37 -10.28 -0.77
CA PRO A 29 -5.58 -11.48 -0.56
C PRO A 29 -5.61 -12.43 -1.76
N LYS A 30 -6.61 -12.34 -2.64
CA LYS A 30 -6.68 -13.14 -3.89
C LYS A 30 -5.59 -12.73 -4.87
N ALA A 31 -5.25 -11.45 -4.94
CA ALA A 31 -4.13 -10.93 -5.72
C ALA A 31 -2.85 -10.73 -4.87
N LEU A 32 -2.71 -11.46 -3.75
CA LEU A 32 -1.57 -11.34 -2.83
C LEU A 32 -1.32 -9.91 -2.36
N ASN A 33 -2.38 -9.14 -2.15
CA ASN A 33 -2.38 -7.73 -1.77
C ASN A 33 -1.54 -6.85 -2.72
N ALA A 34 -1.55 -7.16 -4.01
CA ALA A 34 -0.83 -6.40 -5.02
C ALA A 34 -1.35 -4.96 -5.10
N LEU A 35 -0.42 -4.00 -5.08
CA LEU A 35 -0.75 -2.57 -5.07
C LEU A 35 -1.49 -2.15 -6.35
N SER A 36 -2.54 -1.38 -6.17
CA SER A 36 -3.27 -0.69 -7.23
C SER A 36 -3.21 0.84 -7.03
N VAL A 37 -3.56 1.59 -8.07
CA VAL A 37 -3.69 3.05 -7.99
C VAL A 37 -4.65 3.45 -6.86
N ASP A 38 -5.79 2.75 -6.76
CA ASP A 38 -6.81 3.02 -5.74
C ASP A 38 -6.28 2.79 -4.33
N MET A 39 -5.54 1.70 -4.10
CA MET A 39 -4.88 1.45 -2.81
C MET A 39 -3.93 2.59 -2.45
N CYS A 40 -3.07 3.01 -3.39
CA CYS A 40 -2.12 4.09 -3.16
C CYS A 40 -2.83 5.41 -2.80
N LYS A 41 -3.88 5.75 -3.53
CA LYS A 41 -4.69 6.96 -3.26
C LYS A 41 -5.37 6.91 -1.90
N LEU A 42 -6.03 5.80 -1.57
CA LEU A 42 -6.70 5.61 -0.28
C LEU A 42 -5.73 5.70 0.89
N MET A 43 -4.58 5.02 0.80
CA MET A 43 -3.53 5.07 1.83
C MET A 43 -2.99 6.48 2.00
N SER A 44 -2.69 7.18 0.90
CA SER A 44 -2.16 8.54 0.93
C SER A 44 -3.13 9.51 1.59
N GLN A 45 -4.42 9.41 1.26
CA GLN A 45 -5.47 10.25 1.88
C GLN A 45 -5.56 9.99 3.38
N GLN A 46 -5.66 8.72 3.78
CA GLN A 46 -5.79 8.36 5.20
C GLN A 46 -4.55 8.76 6.01
N LEU A 47 -3.35 8.61 5.44
CA LEU A 47 -2.12 9.09 6.09
C LEU A 47 -2.16 10.60 6.31
N SER A 48 -2.67 11.37 5.35
CA SER A 48 -2.82 12.83 5.48
C SER A 48 -3.78 13.20 6.60
N ASP A 49 -4.90 12.49 6.72
CA ASP A 49 -5.89 12.72 7.77
C ASP A 49 -5.30 12.39 9.15
N TRP A 50 -4.65 11.24 9.29
CA TRP A 50 -4.04 10.82 10.56
C TRP A 50 -2.78 11.60 10.93
N ALA A 51 -2.09 12.21 9.98
CA ALA A 51 -0.96 13.09 10.29
C ALA A 51 -1.39 14.27 11.18
N ASN A 52 -2.60 14.79 10.93
CA ASN A 52 -3.17 15.95 11.61
C ASN A 52 -4.04 15.58 12.84
N ASP A 53 -4.34 14.30 13.06
CA ASP A 53 -5.11 13.85 14.22
C ASP A 53 -4.18 13.55 15.41
N ASN A 54 -4.23 14.41 16.44
CA ASN A 54 -3.42 14.25 17.64
C ASN A 54 -3.76 12.99 18.45
N ASN A 55 -4.92 12.38 18.23
CA ASN A 55 -5.29 11.14 18.91
C ASN A 55 -4.60 9.91 18.30
N ILE A 56 -4.18 9.99 17.04
CA ILE A 56 -3.43 8.92 16.37
C ILE A 56 -1.93 9.12 16.65
N VAL A 57 -1.31 8.17 17.33
CA VAL A 57 0.10 8.28 17.74
C VAL A 57 1.07 7.43 16.91
N ALA A 58 0.57 6.42 16.24
CA ALA A 58 1.35 5.54 15.36
C ALA A 58 0.43 4.87 14.32
N ILE A 59 1.02 4.32 13.28
CA ILE A 59 0.32 3.57 12.23
C ILE A 59 0.83 2.13 12.22
N LEU A 60 -0.09 1.16 12.09
CA LEU A 60 0.22 -0.24 11.83
C LEU A 60 -0.24 -0.60 10.42
N LEU A 61 0.70 -0.94 9.56
CA LEU A 61 0.45 -1.39 8.19
C LEU A 61 0.62 -2.90 8.08
N LYS A 62 -0.40 -3.59 7.55
CA LYS A 62 -0.41 -5.04 7.38
C LYS A 62 -1.18 -5.47 6.13
N GLY A 63 -1.06 -6.73 5.73
CA GLY A 63 -1.87 -7.34 4.68
C GLY A 63 -2.94 -8.27 5.26
N SER A 64 -4.06 -8.41 4.57
CA SER A 64 -5.06 -9.44 4.87
C SER A 64 -4.59 -10.81 4.38
N GLY A 65 -5.02 -11.86 5.07
CA GLY A 65 -4.58 -13.23 4.82
C GLY A 65 -3.18 -13.54 5.34
N ASP A 66 -2.74 -14.76 5.08
CA ASP A 66 -1.50 -15.32 5.62
C ASP A 66 -0.39 -15.51 4.55
N LYS A 67 -0.74 -15.40 3.27
CA LYS A 67 0.19 -15.69 2.16
C LYS A 67 1.15 -14.56 1.85
N ALA A 68 0.69 -13.32 1.94
CA ALA A 68 1.50 -12.16 1.57
C ALA A 68 1.10 -10.91 2.37
N PHE A 69 2.09 -10.16 2.79
CA PHE A 69 1.87 -8.76 3.10
C PHE A 69 1.50 -8.01 1.82
N CYS A 70 2.39 -8.05 0.81
CA CYS A 70 2.17 -7.46 -0.51
C CYS A 70 3.19 -8.03 -1.51
N ALA A 71 2.71 -8.61 -2.60
CA ALA A 71 3.56 -9.21 -3.64
C ALA A 71 4.05 -8.21 -4.71
N GLY A 72 3.80 -6.92 -4.54
CA GLY A 72 4.25 -5.87 -5.45
C GLY A 72 3.11 -5.12 -6.13
N GLY A 73 3.41 -4.44 -7.23
CA GLY A 73 2.40 -3.77 -8.05
C GLY A 73 1.52 -4.74 -8.82
N ASN A 74 0.30 -4.36 -9.14
CA ASN A 74 -0.60 -5.17 -9.95
C ASN A 74 -0.16 -5.18 -11.42
N ILE A 75 0.80 -6.05 -11.73
CA ILE A 75 1.40 -6.20 -13.08
C ILE A 75 0.34 -6.59 -14.12
N ARG A 76 -0.71 -7.32 -13.73
CA ARG A 76 -1.79 -7.69 -14.66
C ARG A 76 -2.51 -6.45 -15.17
N LYS A 77 -2.89 -5.53 -14.29
CA LYS A 77 -3.52 -4.26 -14.69
C LYS A 77 -2.61 -3.41 -15.57
N LEU A 78 -1.31 -3.37 -15.27
CA LEU A 78 -0.32 -2.71 -16.12
C LEU A 78 -0.26 -3.34 -17.50
N TYR A 79 -0.20 -4.66 -17.59
CA TYR A 79 -0.18 -5.40 -18.84
C TYR A 79 -1.46 -5.16 -19.67
N ASP A 80 -2.63 -5.30 -19.03
CA ASP A 80 -3.92 -5.10 -19.70
C ASP A 80 -4.01 -3.67 -20.27
N SER A 81 -3.56 -2.66 -19.51
CA SER A 81 -3.53 -1.28 -19.99
C SER A 81 -2.63 -1.06 -21.21
N MET A 82 -1.56 -1.84 -21.34
CA MET A 82 -0.66 -1.79 -22.50
C MET A 82 -1.28 -2.44 -23.73
N ILE A 83 -2.12 -3.48 -23.55
CA ILE A 83 -2.89 -4.10 -24.64
C ILE A 83 -3.98 -3.15 -25.12
N ASP A 84 -4.72 -2.54 -24.17
CA ASP A 84 -5.81 -1.61 -24.50
C ASP A 84 -5.30 -0.30 -25.15
N THR A 85 -4.08 0.10 -24.81
CA THR A 85 -3.42 1.28 -25.36
C THR A 85 -2.05 0.90 -25.90
N PRO A 86 -1.98 0.24 -27.07
CA PRO A 86 -0.72 -0.23 -27.61
C PRO A 86 0.24 0.95 -27.90
N PRO A 87 1.54 0.76 -27.67
CA PRO A 87 2.53 1.79 -27.89
C PRO A 87 2.58 2.20 -29.37
N GLN A 88 2.57 3.50 -29.62
CA GLN A 88 2.82 4.04 -30.96
C GLN A 88 4.29 3.85 -31.34
N VAL A 89 4.55 3.57 -32.62
CA VAL A 89 5.93 3.46 -33.13
C VAL A 89 6.18 4.61 -34.12
N PRO A 90 7.15 5.49 -33.83
CA PRO A 90 7.99 5.56 -32.63
C PRO A 90 7.20 5.94 -31.38
N MET A 91 7.62 5.44 -30.23
CA MET A 91 6.95 5.71 -28.94
C MET A 91 6.99 7.21 -28.64
N GLN A 92 5.85 7.87 -28.73
CA GLN A 92 5.74 9.32 -28.52
C GLN A 92 5.32 9.66 -27.09
N GLN A 93 4.60 8.79 -26.42
CA GLN A 93 4.13 9.02 -25.05
C GLN A 93 4.15 7.70 -24.25
N PRO A 94 4.43 7.75 -22.94
CA PRO A 94 4.34 6.61 -22.06
C PRO A 94 2.87 6.17 -21.87
N ASN A 95 2.66 4.91 -21.44
CA ASN A 95 1.34 4.42 -21.13
C ASN A 95 0.71 5.23 -19.97
N PRO A 96 -0.48 5.85 -20.16
CA PRO A 96 -1.06 6.75 -19.16
C PRO A 96 -1.34 6.07 -17.81
N TYR A 97 -1.83 4.83 -17.82
CA TYR A 97 -2.08 4.08 -16.58
C TYR A 97 -0.77 3.76 -15.85
N GLY A 98 0.27 3.40 -16.59
CA GLY A 98 1.59 3.14 -16.00
C GLY A 98 2.16 4.40 -15.32
N VAL A 99 2.03 5.56 -15.97
CA VAL A 99 2.42 6.85 -15.38
C VAL A 99 1.64 7.10 -14.10
N GLU A 100 0.30 7.03 -14.15
CA GLU A 100 -0.55 7.25 -13.00
C GLU A 100 -0.21 6.30 -11.84
N PHE A 101 0.01 5.02 -12.14
CA PHE A 101 0.36 4.02 -11.13
C PHE A 101 1.67 4.37 -10.43
N PHE A 102 2.75 4.59 -11.17
CA PHE A 102 4.06 4.87 -10.57
C PHE A 102 4.11 6.25 -9.88
N GLU A 103 3.42 7.26 -10.39
CA GLU A 103 3.32 8.56 -9.72
C GLU A 103 2.63 8.43 -8.35
N ASN A 104 1.54 7.69 -8.26
CA ASN A 104 0.84 7.47 -6.99
C ASN A 104 1.67 6.59 -6.03
N GLU A 105 2.29 5.52 -6.53
CA GLU A 105 3.13 4.63 -5.73
C GLU A 105 4.33 5.38 -5.13
N TYR A 106 5.11 6.08 -5.94
CA TYR A 106 6.29 6.81 -5.45
C TYR A 106 5.94 8.04 -4.60
N SER A 107 4.82 8.70 -4.88
CA SER A 107 4.31 9.77 -4.02
C SER A 107 3.93 9.25 -2.64
N LEU A 108 3.28 8.08 -2.57
CA LEU A 108 2.97 7.41 -1.31
C LEU A 108 4.25 7.03 -0.55
N TYR A 109 5.26 6.47 -1.23
CA TYR A 109 6.55 6.15 -0.62
C TYR A 109 7.22 7.37 -0.01
N ARG A 110 7.24 8.47 -0.75
CA ARG A 110 7.79 9.73 -0.25
C ARG A 110 7.03 10.24 0.97
N GLN A 111 5.69 10.18 0.96
CA GLN A 111 4.85 10.56 2.09
C GLN A 111 5.15 9.70 3.33
N MET A 112 5.26 8.38 3.18
CA MET A 112 5.58 7.46 4.27
C MET A 112 6.99 7.69 4.83
N HIS A 113 7.96 7.97 3.97
CA HIS A 113 9.35 8.23 4.41
C HIS A 113 9.46 9.47 5.31
N PHE A 114 8.73 10.53 4.99
CA PHE A 114 8.71 11.79 5.76
C PHE A 114 7.53 11.87 6.75
N TYR A 115 6.88 10.76 7.04
CA TYR A 115 5.69 10.76 7.88
C TYR A 115 6.04 11.17 9.33
N PRO A 116 5.25 12.07 9.94
CA PRO A 116 5.59 12.65 11.27
C PRO A 116 5.39 11.70 12.44
N LYS A 117 4.79 10.54 12.23
CA LYS A 117 4.50 9.53 13.25
C LYS A 117 5.12 8.19 12.88
N PRO A 118 5.41 7.31 13.85
CA PRO A 118 5.90 5.97 13.55
C PRO A 118 4.94 5.19 12.65
N ILE A 119 5.47 4.58 11.58
CA ILE A 119 4.77 3.58 10.79
C ILE A 119 5.45 2.24 11.04
N ILE A 120 4.68 1.30 11.58
CA ILE A 120 5.12 -0.06 11.89
C ILE A 120 4.53 -0.97 10.83
N LEU A 121 5.35 -1.71 10.10
CA LEU A 121 4.89 -2.65 9.10
C LEU A 121 5.02 -4.07 9.62
N TRP A 122 3.93 -4.83 9.53
CA TRP A 122 3.90 -6.27 9.79
C TRP A 122 4.01 -7.03 8.47
N GLY A 123 5.20 -7.54 8.18
CA GLY A 123 5.55 -8.15 6.89
C GLY A 123 5.53 -9.67 6.93
N ASN A 124 4.37 -10.29 7.14
CA ASN A 124 4.20 -11.74 7.07
C ASN A 124 4.08 -12.22 5.61
N GLY A 125 4.51 -13.44 5.33
CA GLY A 125 4.42 -14.04 4.01
C GLY A 125 5.27 -13.30 2.95
N ILE A 126 4.77 -13.17 1.74
CA ILE A 126 5.50 -12.55 0.62
C ILE A 126 5.57 -11.02 0.78
N VAL A 127 6.77 -10.47 0.66
CA VAL A 127 7.05 -9.02 0.63
C VAL A 127 7.97 -8.76 -0.56
N MET A 128 7.42 -8.37 -1.71
CA MET A 128 8.19 -8.22 -2.95
C MET A 128 7.82 -6.92 -3.69
N GLY A 129 8.71 -6.46 -4.57
CA GLY A 129 8.47 -5.31 -5.45
C GLY A 129 7.93 -4.10 -4.68
N GLY A 130 6.74 -3.60 -5.03
CA GLY A 130 6.08 -2.50 -4.32
C GLY A 130 5.82 -2.76 -2.84
N GLY A 131 5.63 -4.04 -2.44
CA GLY A 131 5.55 -4.42 -1.02
C GLY A 131 6.85 -4.18 -0.27
N MET A 132 7.99 -4.46 -0.90
CA MET A 132 9.31 -4.12 -0.36
C MET A 132 9.50 -2.60 -0.30
N GLY A 133 9.00 -1.86 -1.30
CA GLY A 133 8.99 -0.40 -1.31
C GLY A 133 8.26 0.16 -0.08
N LEU A 134 7.05 -0.31 0.18
CA LEU A 134 6.30 0.07 1.39
C LEU A 134 7.09 -0.25 2.66
N MET A 135 7.66 -1.46 2.76
CA MET A 135 8.44 -1.86 3.93
C MET A 135 9.67 -0.97 4.14
N ALA A 136 10.37 -0.62 3.07
CA ALA A 136 11.57 0.22 3.16
C ALA A 136 11.26 1.64 3.65
N MET A 137 10.07 2.16 3.36
CA MET A 137 9.66 3.52 3.77
C MET A 137 9.10 3.59 5.19
N CYS A 138 8.80 2.46 5.82
CA CYS A 138 8.33 2.44 7.22
C CYS A 138 9.46 2.69 8.21
N SER A 139 9.15 3.33 9.35
CA SER A 139 10.12 3.55 10.43
C SER A 139 10.47 2.25 11.17
N HIS A 140 9.53 1.33 11.29
CA HIS A 140 9.70 0.03 11.96
C HIS A 140 9.19 -1.10 11.06
N ARG A 141 9.98 -2.16 10.94
CA ARG A 141 9.71 -3.33 10.11
C ARG A 141 9.76 -4.58 10.97
N ILE A 142 8.65 -5.33 10.96
CA ILE A 142 8.55 -6.61 11.64
C ILE A 142 8.50 -7.70 10.56
N VAL A 143 9.40 -8.65 10.67
CA VAL A 143 9.41 -9.86 9.86
C VAL A 143 9.03 -11.04 10.74
N THR A 144 8.46 -12.06 10.13
CA THR A 144 8.07 -13.31 10.79
C THR A 144 8.80 -14.49 10.16
N GLU A 145 8.67 -15.66 10.74
CA GLU A 145 9.22 -16.90 10.18
C GLU A 145 8.64 -17.26 8.81
N THR A 146 7.52 -16.67 8.44
CA THR A 146 6.88 -16.87 7.13
C THR A 146 7.29 -15.84 6.08
N THR A 147 8.02 -14.79 6.47
CA THR A 147 8.42 -13.71 5.55
C THR A 147 9.30 -14.24 4.42
N ARG A 148 8.99 -13.83 3.20
CA ARG A 148 9.74 -14.15 1.97
C ARG A 148 9.98 -12.85 1.19
N PHE A 149 11.25 -12.59 0.87
CA PHE A 149 11.68 -11.46 0.04
C PHE A 149 12.03 -11.91 -1.37
#